data_dc277437075c0e80ff87b98f3233d359
#
_entry.id   dc277437075c0e80ff87b98f3233d359
#
_cell.length_a   1.000
_cell.length_b   1.000
_cell.length_c   1.000
_cell.angle_alpha   90.00
_cell.angle_beta   90.00
_cell.angle_gamma   90.00
#
_symmetry.space_group_name_H-M   'P 1'
#
loop_
_entity.id
_entity.type
_entity.pdbx_description
1 polymer ?
#
loop_
_entity_poly.entity_id
_entity_poly.type
_entity_poly.pdbx_seq_one_letter_code
_entity_poly.pdbx_strand_id
1 'polypeptide(L)'
;MTSSPEAGGPGPGDPQRTVVHLLRHGEVHNPHRLLYGRMPGYHLSALGRQLADLAAEHLGDHDLTHLVSSPLERAQETAAPIADAHGLEVTLDARVIEAENYFEGLPVAGGSGILKHPRLYPKMLNPFRPSWGEPYVELVERMRLAIVDARTAARGHEAVIVSHQAPIWLIRLATEGRPLWHNPTNRECSLASLTSLTFLDDELLSLSYSEPAASLLDQAQPGAGA
;
A
#
# COMPACT_ATOMS: atom_id res chain seq x y z
N MET A 1 -6.71 7.34 51.65
CA MET A 1 -7.41 7.43 50.34
C MET A 1 -6.67 8.48 49.50
N THR A 2 -5.71 8.07 48.71
CA THR A 2 -4.96 8.94 47.81
C THR A 2 -5.53 8.72 46.41
N SER A 3 -6.33 9.70 45.95
CA SER A 3 -6.80 9.74 44.58
C SER A 3 -5.60 9.98 43.63
N SER A 4 -5.33 9.00 42.77
CA SER A 4 -4.41 9.18 41.65
C SER A 4 -5.00 10.25 40.71
N PRO A 5 -4.20 11.17 40.15
CA PRO A 5 -4.69 12.10 39.13
C PRO A 5 -5.03 11.33 37.85
N GLU A 6 -6.25 11.47 37.35
CA GLU A 6 -6.61 11.09 36.01
C GLU A 6 -5.69 11.85 35.06
N ALA A 7 -5.01 11.11 34.18
CA ALA A 7 -4.27 11.71 33.08
C ALA A 7 -5.30 12.38 32.14
N GLY A 8 -5.37 13.71 32.17
CA GLY A 8 -6.19 14.49 31.29
C GLY A 8 -5.79 14.22 29.83
N GLY A 9 -6.75 13.88 28.96
CA GLY A 9 -6.53 13.77 27.54
C GLY A 9 -5.97 15.09 26.96
N PRO A 10 -5.36 15.05 25.75
CA PRO A 10 -4.74 16.22 25.13
C PRO A 10 -5.73 17.39 25.05
N GLY A 11 -5.29 18.58 25.46
CA GLY A 11 -6.08 19.80 25.41
C GLY A 11 -6.24 20.32 23.97
N PRO A 12 -7.25 21.18 23.71
CA PRO A 12 -7.38 21.84 22.41
C PRO A 12 -6.16 22.73 22.17
N GLY A 13 -5.30 22.33 21.21
CA GLY A 13 -4.05 22.99 20.85
C GLY A 13 -2.79 22.23 21.20
N ASP A 14 -2.88 21.10 21.87
CA ASP A 14 -1.72 20.21 22.05
C ASP A 14 -1.39 19.51 20.72
N PRO A 15 -0.08 19.37 20.39
CA PRO A 15 0.32 18.65 19.17
C PRO A 15 -0.19 17.20 19.17
N GLN A 16 -0.83 16.80 18.06
CA GLN A 16 -1.44 15.48 17.96
C GLN A 16 -0.61 14.56 17.07
N ARG A 17 -0.27 13.40 17.61
CA ARG A 17 0.39 12.34 16.86
C ARG A 17 -0.65 11.57 16.05
N THR A 18 -0.46 11.49 14.74
CA THR A 18 -1.30 10.71 13.82
C THR A 18 -0.42 9.74 13.05
N VAL A 19 -0.89 8.51 12.83
CA VAL A 19 -0.19 7.53 12.00
C VAL A 19 -1.04 7.17 10.79
N VAL A 20 -0.43 7.15 9.60
CA VAL A 20 -1.04 6.63 8.38
C VAL A 20 -0.27 5.41 7.92
N HIS A 21 -0.91 4.25 7.99
CA HIS A 21 -0.38 2.97 7.55
C HIS A 21 -0.71 2.73 6.10
N LEU A 22 0.29 2.56 5.24
CA LEU A 22 0.13 2.13 3.86
C LEU A 22 0.31 0.61 3.82
N LEU A 23 -0.78 -0.12 3.63
CA LEU A 23 -0.81 -1.58 3.59
C LEU A 23 -0.84 -2.06 2.14
N ARG A 24 0.12 -2.90 1.74
CA ARG A 24 0.04 -3.59 0.46
C ARG A 24 -0.97 -4.73 0.56
N HIS A 25 -1.80 -4.91 -0.47
CA HIS A 25 -2.73 -6.05 -0.56
C HIS A 25 -2.03 -7.41 -0.44
N GLY A 26 -2.76 -8.44 -0.02
CA GLY A 26 -2.33 -9.82 0.06
C GLY A 26 -2.05 -10.46 -1.30
N GLU A 27 -1.62 -11.74 -1.30
CA GLU A 27 -1.36 -12.48 -2.53
C GLU A 27 -2.62 -12.62 -3.39
N VAL A 28 -2.44 -12.51 -4.71
CA VAL A 28 -3.52 -12.62 -5.70
C VAL A 28 -3.54 -14.01 -6.34
N HIS A 29 -4.72 -14.56 -6.57
CA HIS A 29 -4.88 -15.77 -7.39
C HIS A 29 -4.57 -15.46 -8.85
N ASN A 30 -3.35 -15.80 -9.28
CA ASN A 30 -2.84 -15.52 -10.63
C ASN A 30 -2.14 -16.75 -11.24
N PRO A 31 -2.88 -17.82 -11.58
CA PRO A 31 -2.32 -19.08 -12.06
C PRO A 31 -1.57 -18.93 -13.38
N HIS A 32 -1.91 -17.95 -14.19
CA HIS A 32 -1.26 -17.67 -15.48
C HIS A 32 -0.06 -16.74 -15.38
N ARG A 33 0.27 -16.25 -14.18
CA ARG A 33 1.38 -15.30 -13.93
C ARG A 33 1.38 -14.12 -14.87
N LEU A 34 0.22 -13.48 -15.03
CA LEU A 34 0.09 -12.27 -15.84
C LEU A 34 0.45 -11.03 -15.01
N LEU A 35 0.94 -10.00 -15.67
CA LEU A 35 1.00 -8.66 -15.10
C LEU A 35 -0.44 -8.12 -15.06
N TYR A 36 -1.06 -8.15 -13.90
CA TYR A 36 -2.49 -7.81 -13.78
C TYR A 36 -2.75 -6.32 -13.54
N GLY A 37 -1.75 -5.53 -13.08
CA GLY A 37 -1.86 -4.09 -12.90
C GLY A 37 -3.21 -3.62 -12.38
N ARG A 38 -3.99 -2.88 -13.18
CA ARG A 38 -5.34 -2.40 -12.87
C ARG A 38 -6.47 -3.32 -13.36
N MET A 39 -6.15 -4.47 -13.92
CA MET A 39 -7.16 -5.39 -14.45
C MET A 39 -8.13 -5.83 -13.35
N PRO A 40 -9.46 -5.85 -13.62
CA PRO A 40 -10.47 -6.36 -12.69
C PRO A 40 -10.45 -7.89 -12.63
N GLY A 41 -11.12 -8.46 -11.60
CA GLY A 41 -11.27 -9.90 -11.44
C GLY A 41 -10.05 -10.59 -10.81
N TYR A 42 -9.07 -9.84 -10.33
CA TYR A 42 -7.92 -10.36 -9.62
C TYR A 42 -8.13 -10.29 -8.11
N HIS A 43 -8.69 -11.38 -7.57
CA HIS A 43 -9.02 -11.59 -6.17
C HIS A 43 -7.86 -12.18 -5.37
N LEU A 44 -7.91 -12.10 -4.04
CA LEU A 44 -6.94 -12.75 -3.18
C LEU A 44 -6.94 -14.27 -3.36
N SER A 45 -5.76 -14.88 -3.30
CA SER A 45 -5.59 -16.31 -3.15
C SER A 45 -6.02 -16.76 -1.73
N ALA A 46 -6.02 -18.07 -1.47
CA ALA A 46 -6.22 -18.57 -0.11
C ALA A 46 -5.12 -18.06 0.85
N LEU A 47 -3.86 -18.02 0.37
CA LEU A 47 -2.75 -17.46 1.12
C LEU A 47 -2.93 -15.95 1.29
N GLY A 48 -3.38 -15.22 0.25
CA GLY A 48 -3.61 -13.78 0.32
C GLY A 48 -4.62 -13.39 1.40
N ARG A 49 -5.67 -14.19 1.61
CA ARG A 49 -6.62 -14.00 2.71
C ARG A 49 -5.96 -14.18 4.08
N GLN A 50 -5.15 -15.24 4.24
CA GLN A 50 -4.40 -15.45 5.50
C GLN A 50 -3.42 -14.30 5.78
N LEU A 51 -2.76 -13.75 4.75
CA LEU A 51 -1.89 -12.58 4.90
C LEU A 51 -2.70 -11.34 5.34
N ALA A 52 -3.91 -11.15 4.82
CA ALA A 52 -4.81 -10.08 5.22
C ALA A 52 -5.28 -10.24 6.67
N ASP A 53 -5.61 -11.46 7.09
CA ASP A 53 -6.00 -11.77 8.47
C ASP A 53 -4.87 -11.46 9.45
N LEU A 54 -3.62 -11.84 9.14
CA LEU A 54 -2.45 -11.52 9.96
C LEU A 54 -2.18 -10.01 10.04
N ALA A 55 -2.40 -9.27 8.96
CA ALA A 55 -2.30 -7.81 8.99
C ALA A 55 -3.39 -7.20 9.88
N ALA A 56 -4.61 -7.71 9.84
CA ALA A 56 -5.71 -7.28 10.71
C ALA A 56 -5.43 -7.62 12.18
N GLU A 57 -4.92 -8.81 12.47
CA GLU A 57 -4.50 -9.21 13.82
C GLU A 57 -3.40 -8.28 14.38
N HIS A 58 -2.38 -7.97 13.57
CA HIS A 58 -1.32 -7.05 13.94
C HIS A 58 -1.84 -5.65 14.27
N LEU A 59 -2.83 -5.19 13.53
CA LEU A 59 -3.46 -3.88 13.73
C LEU A 59 -4.56 -3.89 14.81
N GLY A 60 -4.91 -5.05 15.39
CA GLY A 60 -6.06 -5.23 16.27
C GLY A 60 -6.07 -4.33 17.52
N ASP A 61 -4.91 -4.05 18.08
CA ASP A 61 -4.77 -3.17 19.26
C ASP A 61 -4.45 -1.70 18.89
N HIS A 62 -4.41 -1.37 17.58
CA HIS A 62 -4.18 -0.01 17.10
C HIS A 62 -5.45 0.86 17.19
N ASP A 63 -5.27 2.14 17.45
CA ASP A 63 -6.37 3.11 17.56
C ASP A 63 -6.82 3.58 16.17
N LEU A 64 -7.29 2.63 15.34
CA LEU A 64 -7.73 2.91 13.97
C LEU A 64 -9.11 3.57 13.97
N THR A 65 -9.22 4.71 13.31
CA THR A 65 -10.47 5.46 13.14
C THR A 65 -10.85 5.70 11.68
N HIS A 66 -9.95 5.41 10.74
CA HIS A 66 -10.19 5.63 9.32
C HIS A 66 -9.54 4.55 8.45
N LEU A 67 -10.32 3.98 7.52
CA LEU A 67 -9.87 2.91 6.62
C LEU A 67 -10.22 3.24 5.17
N VAL A 68 -9.18 3.35 4.35
CA VAL A 68 -9.26 3.64 2.92
C VAL A 68 -8.78 2.44 2.12
N SER A 69 -9.41 2.13 1.00
CA SER A 69 -8.97 1.08 0.09
C SER A 69 -8.94 1.56 -1.36
N SER A 70 -7.98 1.03 -2.11
CA SER A 70 -8.05 1.03 -3.56
C SER A 70 -9.34 0.36 -4.03
N PRO A 71 -9.94 0.82 -5.16
CA PRO A 71 -11.17 0.21 -5.69
C PRO A 71 -10.97 -1.19 -6.28
N LEU A 72 -9.72 -1.71 -6.37
CA LEU A 72 -9.44 -3.04 -6.90
C LEU A 72 -9.79 -4.12 -5.87
N GLU A 73 -10.39 -5.22 -6.33
CA GLU A 73 -11.00 -6.28 -5.51
C GLU A 73 -10.03 -6.81 -4.43
N ARG A 74 -8.79 -7.11 -4.82
CA ARG A 74 -7.74 -7.60 -3.90
C ARG A 74 -7.43 -6.66 -2.75
N ALA A 75 -7.53 -5.34 -2.98
CA ALA A 75 -7.30 -4.35 -1.93
C ALA A 75 -8.50 -4.27 -0.99
N GLN A 76 -9.72 -4.30 -1.52
CA GLN A 76 -10.94 -4.34 -0.72
C GLN A 76 -11.02 -5.62 0.12
N GLU A 77 -10.67 -6.78 -0.47
CA GLU A 77 -10.59 -8.05 0.25
C GLU A 77 -9.52 -8.04 1.35
N THR A 78 -8.42 -7.30 1.16
CA THR A 78 -7.40 -7.13 2.20
C THR A 78 -7.88 -6.17 3.31
N ALA A 79 -8.68 -5.16 2.97
CA ALA A 79 -9.23 -4.22 3.94
C ALA A 79 -10.35 -4.84 4.80
N ALA A 80 -11.09 -5.81 4.28
CA ALA A 80 -12.27 -6.38 4.93
C ALA A 80 -12.03 -6.88 6.36
N PRO A 81 -11.03 -7.74 6.66
CA PRO A 81 -10.80 -8.20 8.03
C PRO A 81 -10.40 -7.07 8.99
N ILE A 82 -9.76 -6.00 8.51
CA ILE A 82 -9.44 -4.82 9.32
C ILE A 82 -10.72 -4.05 9.64
N ALA A 83 -11.60 -3.87 8.64
CA ALA A 83 -12.90 -3.24 8.82
C ALA A 83 -13.74 -3.97 9.87
N ASP A 84 -13.80 -5.29 9.78
CA ASP A 84 -14.54 -6.15 10.70
C ASP A 84 -13.98 -6.06 12.13
N ALA A 85 -12.65 -6.09 12.29
CA ALA A 85 -11.99 -6.05 13.61
C ALA A 85 -12.22 -4.70 14.35
N HIS A 86 -12.30 -3.59 13.61
CA HIS A 86 -12.43 -2.24 14.19
C HIS A 86 -13.85 -1.65 14.07
N GLY A 87 -14.78 -2.33 13.40
CA GLY A 87 -16.13 -1.80 13.14
C GLY A 87 -16.11 -0.57 12.24
N LEU A 88 -15.18 -0.49 11.29
CA LEU A 88 -15.00 0.64 10.37
C LEU A 88 -15.63 0.37 9.01
N GLU A 89 -16.13 1.42 8.36
CA GLU A 89 -16.49 1.38 6.95
C GLU A 89 -15.25 1.59 6.07
N VAL A 90 -15.18 0.85 4.95
CA VAL A 90 -14.11 1.00 3.96
C VAL A 90 -14.45 2.11 2.99
N THR A 91 -13.68 3.20 3.01
CA THR A 91 -13.78 4.28 2.03
C THR A 91 -12.97 3.94 0.78
N LEU A 92 -13.62 3.90 -0.39
CA LEU A 92 -12.90 3.66 -1.66
C LEU A 92 -12.31 4.96 -2.20
N ASP A 93 -11.02 4.93 -2.54
CA ASP A 93 -10.33 6.08 -3.13
C ASP A 93 -9.50 5.65 -4.36
N ALA A 94 -9.87 6.20 -5.51
CA ALA A 94 -9.17 5.93 -6.77
C ALA A 94 -7.72 6.47 -6.80
N ARG A 95 -7.38 7.42 -5.92
CA ARG A 95 -6.01 7.96 -5.82
C ARG A 95 -5.00 6.96 -5.27
N VAL A 96 -5.45 5.90 -4.61
CA VAL A 96 -4.58 4.85 -4.05
C VAL A 96 -4.55 3.58 -4.89
N ILE A 97 -5.06 3.64 -6.15
CA ILE A 97 -5.01 2.53 -7.11
C ILE A 97 -3.58 2.25 -7.58
N GLU A 98 -3.33 1.04 -8.10
CA GLU A 98 -2.02 0.64 -8.66
C GLU A 98 -1.55 1.61 -9.77
N ALA A 99 -0.24 1.63 -10.04
CA ALA A 99 0.32 2.35 -11.17
C ALA A 99 -0.25 1.80 -12.50
N GLU A 100 -0.56 2.70 -13.43
CA GLU A 100 -0.90 2.28 -14.79
C GLU A 100 0.28 1.60 -15.45
N ASN A 101 0.04 0.48 -16.14
CA ASN A 101 1.08 -0.26 -16.80
C ASN A 101 0.63 -0.74 -18.18
N TYR A 102 1.31 -0.30 -19.23
CA TYR A 102 1.01 -0.66 -20.60
C TYR A 102 1.18 -2.17 -20.90
N PHE A 103 1.93 -2.88 -20.05
CA PHE A 103 2.20 -4.30 -20.22
C PHE A 103 1.19 -5.21 -19.51
N GLU A 104 0.09 -4.66 -19.02
CA GLU A 104 -1.00 -5.45 -18.42
C GLU A 104 -1.47 -6.56 -19.35
N GLY A 105 -1.74 -7.74 -18.77
CA GLY A 105 -2.12 -8.94 -19.50
C GLY A 105 -0.97 -9.74 -20.09
N LEU A 106 0.28 -9.25 -20.05
CA LEU A 106 1.43 -10.01 -20.51
C LEU A 106 1.97 -10.95 -19.40
N PRO A 107 2.49 -12.15 -19.78
CA PRO A 107 3.11 -13.05 -18.82
C PRO A 107 4.36 -12.44 -18.17
N VAL A 108 4.44 -12.48 -16.83
CA VAL A 108 5.62 -12.04 -16.06
C VAL A 108 6.72 -13.10 -16.05
N ALA A 109 6.37 -14.38 -16.21
CA ALA A 109 7.30 -15.49 -16.10
C ALA A 109 8.29 -15.54 -17.27
N GLY A 110 9.59 -15.56 -16.93
CA GLY A 110 10.66 -15.97 -17.85
C GLY A 110 11.34 -14.87 -18.64
N GLY A 111 11.19 -13.59 -18.33
CA GLY A 111 11.91 -12.50 -19.04
C GLY A 111 11.59 -12.38 -20.54
N SER A 112 10.86 -13.36 -21.09
CA SER A 112 10.60 -13.49 -22.53
C SER A 112 9.31 -12.81 -22.99
N GLY A 113 8.41 -12.41 -22.08
CA GLY A 113 7.13 -11.78 -22.46
C GLY A 113 7.36 -10.49 -23.24
N ILE A 114 8.12 -9.56 -22.68
CA ILE A 114 8.43 -8.27 -23.33
C ILE A 114 9.43 -8.42 -24.48
N LEU A 115 10.43 -9.32 -24.33
CA LEU A 115 11.45 -9.56 -25.36
C LEU A 115 10.89 -10.17 -26.64
N LYS A 116 9.74 -10.84 -26.58
CA LYS A 116 9.01 -11.36 -27.74
C LYS A 116 8.20 -10.30 -28.50
N HIS A 117 8.11 -9.08 -27.96
CA HIS A 117 7.34 -7.99 -28.55
C HIS A 117 8.23 -6.79 -28.93
N PRO A 118 9.02 -6.86 -30.04
CA PRO A 118 9.95 -5.78 -30.43
C PRO A 118 9.27 -4.40 -30.59
N ARG A 119 7.97 -4.38 -30.89
CA ARG A 119 7.17 -3.15 -30.96
C ARG A 119 7.06 -2.39 -29.62
N LEU A 120 7.39 -3.07 -28.50
CA LEU A 120 7.35 -2.47 -27.16
C LEU A 120 8.69 -1.88 -26.71
N TYR A 121 9.80 -2.18 -27.43
CA TYR A 121 11.14 -1.68 -27.11
C TYR A 121 11.24 -0.14 -27.05
N PRO A 122 10.63 0.63 -27.98
CA PRO A 122 10.68 2.09 -27.90
C PRO A 122 10.08 2.64 -26.59
N LYS A 123 9.11 1.93 -26.00
CA LYS A 123 8.48 2.32 -24.74
C LYS A 123 9.36 2.04 -23.51
N MET A 124 10.42 1.22 -23.64
CA MET A 124 11.35 0.90 -22.55
C MET A 124 12.56 1.85 -22.50
N LEU A 125 12.71 2.75 -23.47
CA LEU A 125 13.93 3.55 -23.64
C LEU A 125 14.10 4.69 -22.63
N ASN A 126 13.07 5.04 -21.87
CA ASN A 126 13.17 6.14 -20.89
C ASN A 126 12.87 5.65 -19.46
N PRO A 127 13.90 5.25 -18.68
CA PRO A 127 13.71 4.80 -17.29
C PRO A 127 13.34 5.92 -16.32
N PHE A 128 13.56 7.20 -16.69
CA PHE A 128 13.30 8.35 -15.83
C PHE A 128 11.84 8.82 -15.91
N ARG A 129 11.20 8.61 -17.04
CA ARG A 129 9.79 8.86 -17.25
C ARG A 129 9.23 7.61 -17.92
N PRO A 130 8.66 6.67 -17.16
CA PRO A 130 8.22 5.41 -17.72
C PRO A 130 7.17 5.68 -18.80
N SER A 131 7.58 5.50 -20.08
CA SER A 131 6.67 5.61 -21.21
C SER A 131 5.74 4.40 -21.33
N TRP A 132 5.87 3.45 -20.39
CA TRP A 132 5.01 2.26 -20.26
C TRP A 132 3.98 2.35 -19.15
N GLY A 133 3.89 3.48 -18.44
CA GLY A 133 2.98 3.63 -17.31
C GLY A 133 2.79 5.07 -16.86
N GLU A 134 2.12 5.22 -15.73
CA GLU A 134 1.89 6.50 -15.07
C GLU A 134 3.22 7.16 -14.66
N PRO A 135 3.42 8.48 -14.92
CA PRO A 135 4.59 9.18 -14.44
C PRO A 135 4.72 9.11 -12.92
N TYR A 136 5.90 8.73 -12.42
CA TYR A 136 6.12 8.54 -10.98
C TYR A 136 5.77 9.77 -10.14
N VAL A 137 5.99 10.97 -10.66
CA VAL A 137 5.65 12.23 -9.96
C VAL A 137 4.14 12.38 -9.79
N GLU A 138 3.35 12.07 -10.82
CA GLU A 138 1.88 12.12 -10.77
C GLU A 138 1.33 11.09 -9.79
N LEU A 139 1.92 9.89 -9.78
CA LEU A 139 1.58 8.83 -8.84
C LEU A 139 1.87 9.25 -7.39
N VAL A 140 3.03 9.83 -7.12
CA VAL A 140 3.40 10.35 -5.80
C VAL A 140 2.44 11.44 -5.37
N GLU A 141 2.06 12.35 -6.27
CA GLU A 141 1.15 13.45 -5.96
C GLU A 141 -0.25 12.96 -5.56
N ARG A 142 -0.87 12.05 -6.37
CA ARG A 142 -2.18 11.52 -6.02
C ARG A 142 -2.19 10.76 -4.70
N MET A 143 -1.13 9.98 -4.43
CA MET A 143 -0.98 9.26 -3.16
C MET A 143 -0.80 10.21 -1.98
N ARG A 144 -0.01 11.29 -2.14
CA ARG A 144 0.15 12.31 -1.10
C ARG A 144 -1.17 12.96 -0.71
N LEU A 145 -1.99 13.31 -1.70
CA LEU A 145 -3.31 13.88 -1.43
C LEU A 145 -4.19 12.92 -0.62
N ALA A 146 -4.20 11.62 -0.96
CA ALA A 146 -4.93 10.62 -0.19
C ALA A 146 -4.40 10.45 1.24
N ILE A 147 -3.06 10.49 1.42
CA ILE A 147 -2.42 10.42 2.75
C ILE A 147 -2.78 11.64 3.59
N VAL A 148 -2.80 12.84 3.01
CA VAL A 148 -3.20 14.08 3.72
C VAL A 148 -4.65 14.00 4.18
N ASP A 149 -5.55 13.51 3.32
CA ASP A 149 -6.97 13.36 3.68
C ASP A 149 -7.15 12.31 4.79
N ALA A 150 -6.50 11.14 4.68
CA ALA A 150 -6.55 10.09 5.71
C ALA A 150 -5.98 10.56 7.05
N ARG A 151 -4.84 11.28 7.04
CA ARG A 151 -4.25 11.90 8.24
C ARG A 151 -5.23 12.89 8.87
N THR A 152 -5.88 13.71 8.06
CA THR A 152 -6.84 14.70 8.55
C THR A 152 -8.06 14.02 9.17
N ALA A 153 -8.58 12.97 8.54
CA ALA A 153 -9.73 12.21 9.03
C ALA A 153 -9.42 11.47 10.34
N ALA A 154 -8.19 10.96 10.50
CA ALA A 154 -7.75 10.23 11.68
C ALA A 154 -6.90 11.06 12.65
N ARG A 155 -7.04 12.40 12.66
CA ARG A 155 -6.20 13.29 13.48
C ARG A 155 -6.19 12.89 14.95
N GLY A 156 -5.00 12.67 15.51
CA GLY A 156 -4.81 12.18 16.89
C GLY A 156 -4.93 10.66 17.05
N HIS A 157 -5.26 9.94 15.98
CA HIS A 157 -5.49 8.50 15.90
C HIS A 157 -4.68 7.88 14.76
N GLU A 158 -5.13 6.74 14.25
CA GLU A 158 -4.45 6.03 13.18
C GLU A 158 -5.40 5.76 12.00
N ALA A 159 -4.86 5.77 10.78
CA ALA A 159 -5.55 5.42 9.55
C ALA A 159 -4.82 4.31 8.80
N VAL A 160 -5.56 3.49 8.06
CA VAL A 160 -5.00 2.52 7.11
C VAL A 160 -5.43 2.87 5.70
N ILE A 161 -4.49 2.84 4.77
CA ILE A 161 -4.71 2.92 3.32
C ILE A 161 -4.25 1.62 2.69
N VAL A 162 -5.18 0.79 2.23
CA VAL A 162 -4.84 -0.43 1.49
C VAL A 162 -4.61 -0.11 0.02
N SER A 163 -3.40 -0.35 -0.44
CA SER A 163 -2.93 0.01 -1.77
C SER A 163 -2.05 -1.09 -2.37
N HIS A 164 -1.11 -0.73 -3.24
CA HIS A 164 -0.33 -1.64 -4.08
C HIS A 164 1.16 -1.34 -3.99
N GLN A 165 1.97 -2.22 -4.58
CA GLN A 165 3.42 -2.17 -4.43
C GLN A 165 4.04 -0.87 -4.97
N ALA A 166 3.71 -0.48 -6.20
CA ALA A 166 4.36 0.68 -6.81
C ALA A 166 3.98 2.00 -6.13
N PRO A 167 2.69 2.28 -5.82
CA PRO A 167 2.29 3.47 -5.09
C PRO A 167 2.96 3.60 -3.72
N ILE A 168 2.96 2.53 -2.92
CA ILE A 168 3.56 2.53 -1.58
C ILE A 168 5.07 2.75 -1.67
N TRP A 169 5.75 2.01 -2.56
CA TRP A 169 7.18 2.15 -2.74
C TRP A 169 7.62 3.54 -3.18
N LEU A 170 6.89 4.15 -4.11
CA LEU A 170 7.18 5.50 -4.60
C LEU A 170 6.96 6.58 -3.52
N ILE A 171 5.94 6.43 -2.67
CA ILE A 171 5.77 7.29 -1.49
C ILE A 171 6.95 7.14 -0.55
N ARG A 172 7.42 5.92 -0.28
CA ARG A 172 8.59 5.70 0.56
C ARG A 172 9.83 6.39 -0.01
N LEU A 173 10.13 6.20 -1.30
CA LEU A 173 11.26 6.88 -1.96
C LEU A 173 11.15 8.41 -1.86
N ALA A 174 9.97 8.96 -2.14
CA ALA A 174 9.73 10.40 -2.07
C ALA A 174 9.90 10.95 -0.66
N THR A 175 9.45 10.22 0.36
CA THR A 175 9.57 10.57 1.77
C THR A 175 11.03 10.52 2.25
N GLU A 176 11.79 9.53 1.79
CA GLU A 176 13.23 9.37 2.08
C GLU A 176 14.12 10.33 1.25
N GLY A 177 13.55 11.17 0.38
CA GLY A 177 14.30 12.08 -0.51
C GLY A 177 15.13 11.35 -1.57
N ARG A 178 14.79 10.10 -1.89
CA ARG A 178 15.47 9.24 -2.85
C ARG A 178 14.93 9.45 -4.27
N PRO A 179 15.76 9.20 -5.31
CA PRO A 179 15.29 9.21 -6.69
C PRO A 179 14.11 8.24 -6.91
N LEU A 180 13.06 8.71 -7.61
CA LEU A 180 11.88 7.88 -7.88
C LEU A 180 12.15 6.77 -8.90
N TRP A 181 13.15 6.93 -9.78
CA TRP A 181 13.55 5.85 -10.68
C TRP A 181 14.27 4.74 -9.89
N HIS A 182 13.90 3.51 -10.12
CA HIS A 182 14.45 2.36 -9.39
C HIS A 182 14.28 1.08 -10.20
N ASN A 183 15.02 0.04 -9.83
CA ASN A 183 14.78 -1.31 -10.34
C ASN A 183 13.54 -1.89 -9.64
N PRO A 184 12.46 -2.24 -10.36
CA PRO A 184 11.25 -2.80 -9.77
C PRO A 184 11.45 -4.07 -8.94
N THR A 185 12.52 -4.85 -9.23
CA THR A 185 12.83 -6.08 -8.48
C THR A 185 13.39 -5.83 -7.08
N ASN A 186 13.81 -4.58 -6.79
CA ASN A 186 14.43 -4.20 -5.53
C ASN A 186 13.46 -3.41 -4.61
N ARG A 187 12.15 -3.53 -4.85
CA ARG A 187 11.14 -2.89 -4.01
C ARG A 187 10.98 -3.66 -2.70
N GLU A 188 11.32 -3.02 -1.60
CA GLU A 188 11.04 -3.51 -0.25
C GLU A 188 9.60 -3.12 0.14
N CYS A 189 8.66 -3.89 -0.33
CA CYS A 189 7.23 -3.76 -0.09
C CYS A 189 6.60 -5.14 -0.32
N SER A 190 6.72 -6.01 0.67
CA SER A 190 6.21 -7.39 0.64
C SER A 190 4.68 -7.43 0.68
N LEU A 191 4.09 -8.57 0.33
CA LEU A 191 2.64 -8.78 0.44
C LEU A 191 2.18 -8.57 1.89
N ALA A 192 1.09 -7.86 2.10
CA ALA A 192 0.55 -7.47 3.41
C ALA A 192 1.57 -6.76 4.34
N SER A 193 2.60 -6.12 3.76
CA SER A 193 3.52 -5.27 4.53
C SER A 193 2.92 -3.90 4.80
N LEU A 194 3.38 -3.28 5.89
CA LEU A 194 3.01 -1.94 6.31
C LEU A 194 4.19 -0.98 6.13
N THR A 195 3.95 0.15 5.48
CA THR A 195 4.80 1.34 5.51
C THR A 195 4.04 2.41 6.28
N SER A 196 4.51 2.74 7.49
CA SER A 196 3.80 3.61 8.42
C SER A 196 4.46 4.98 8.48
N LEU A 197 3.66 6.02 8.25
CA LEU A 197 4.04 7.42 8.31
C LEU A 197 3.51 8.02 9.61
N THR A 198 4.40 8.45 10.49
CA THR A 198 4.04 9.11 11.75
C THR A 198 4.15 10.61 11.61
N PHE A 199 3.09 11.32 11.95
CA PHE A 199 3.00 12.76 11.92
C PHE A 199 2.82 13.33 13.33
N LEU A 200 3.32 14.53 13.55
CA LEU A 200 2.94 15.43 14.64
C LEU A 200 2.25 16.62 13.99
N ASP A 201 0.96 16.75 14.19
CA ASP A 201 0.09 17.64 13.41
C ASP A 201 0.28 17.41 11.89
N ASP A 202 0.89 18.34 11.18
CA ASP A 202 1.10 18.30 9.74
C ASP A 202 2.54 17.91 9.36
N GLU A 203 3.44 17.81 10.34
CA GLU A 203 4.86 17.51 10.12
C GLU A 203 5.10 15.99 10.18
N LEU A 204 5.76 15.45 9.15
CA LEU A 204 6.19 14.06 9.14
C LEU A 204 7.39 13.87 10.06
N LEU A 205 7.24 13.04 11.10
CA LEU A 205 8.31 12.73 12.05
C LEU A 205 9.15 11.53 11.65
N SER A 206 8.50 10.47 11.17
CA SER A 206 9.18 9.21 10.85
C SER A 206 8.43 8.37 9.84
N LEU A 207 9.19 7.49 9.20
CA LEU A 207 8.70 6.40 8.38
C LEU A 207 9.26 5.09 8.94
N SER A 208 8.40 4.07 9.07
CA SER A 208 8.80 2.71 9.45
C SER A 208 8.23 1.68 8.48
N TYR A 209 8.87 0.51 8.44
CA TYR A 209 8.44 -0.62 7.63
C TYR A 209 8.32 -1.86 8.49
N SER A 210 7.26 -2.64 8.32
CA SER A 210 7.04 -3.91 9.03
C SER A 210 6.34 -4.94 8.13
N GLU A 211 6.54 -6.21 8.46
CA GLU A 211 6.00 -7.35 7.74
C GLU A 211 5.21 -8.25 8.73
N PRO A 212 3.97 -7.91 9.06
CA PRO A 212 3.15 -8.68 10.00
C PRO A 212 3.01 -10.16 9.62
N ALA A 213 2.95 -10.43 8.32
CA ALA A 213 2.75 -11.74 7.76
C ALA A 213 4.05 -12.43 7.31
N ALA A 214 5.22 -12.02 7.81
CA ALA A 214 6.54 -12.54 7.41
C ALA A 214 6.64 -14.08 7.48
N SER A 215 5.98 -14.71 8.45
CA SER A 215 5.98 -16.17 8.64
C SER A 215 5.36 -16.97 7.50
N LEU A 216 4.54 -16.34 6.66
CA LEU A 216 3.86 -16.99 5.53
C LEU A 216 4.43 -16.58 4.16
N LEU A 217 5.31 -15.59 4.10
CA LEU A 217 5.80 -15.05 2.81
C LEU A 217 6.57 -16.07 1.97
N ASP A 218 7.24 -17.02 2.60
CA ASP A 218 7.95 -18.12 1.90
C ASP A 218 7.00 -19.04 1.10
N GLN A 219 5.70 -19.02 1.40
CA GLN A 219 4.68 -19.80 0.70
C GLN A 219 4.12 -19.04 -0.52
N ALA A 220 4.41 -17.74 -0.62
CA ALA A 220 3.93 -16.91 -1.72
C ALA A 220 4.60 -17.26 -3.05
N GLN A 221 3.84 -17.16 -4.14
CA GLN A 221 4.39 -17.39 -5.47
C GLN A 221 5.42 -16.30 -5.83
N PRO A 222 6.66 -16.67 -6.20
CA PRO A 222 7.66 -15.68 -6.59
C PRO A 222 7.23 -14.91 -7.84
N GLY A 223 7.31 -13.58 -7.78
CA GLY A 223 7.11 -12.70 -8.93
C GLY A 223 5.65 -12.58 -9.40
N ALA A 224 4.68 -12.76 -8.52
CA ALA A 224 3.28 -12.46 -8.84
C ALA A 224 3.09 -10.96 -9.10
N GLY A 225 2.96 -10.63 -10.37
CA GLY A 225 3.04 -9.34 -10.98
C GLY A 225 2.06 -8.28 -10.48
N ALA A 226 2.52 -7.43 -9.62
CA ALA A 226 2.05 -6.05 -9.54
C ALA A 226 3.13 -5.14 -10.11
#